data_3c6742d688d64b67d6f813dd7dba6ddb
#
_entry.id   3c6742d688d64b67d6f813dd7dba6ddb
#
_cell.length_a   1.000
_cell.length_b   1.000
_cell.length_c   1.000
_cell.angle_alpha   90.00
_cell.angle_beta   90.00
_cell.angle_gamma   90.00
#
_symmetry.space_group_name_H-M   'P 1'
#
loop_
_entity.id
_entity.type
_entity.pdbx_description
1 polymer ?
#
loop_
_entity_poly.entity_id
_entity_poly.type
_entity_poly.pdbx_seq_one_letter_code
_entity_poly.pdbx_strand_id
1 'polypeptide(L)'
;MTREILETMRNTSFDIPYVYYMDHTDGMIVPCSIRVTDKTLIIGKGLMKWQDKLYIMTQPVTIGYYPTEEWRVLKIRFLPQTESKDFTLFDTDIFLDEDIQIKDDEMEIGRFKLKAGSRLRQNYVDFHDLNTEFDTLNVILTPFAGIGSPTISPQITRHFAREAYPHTIGMPFDNGFICTCMNSERPVSRELITCYVKARLALKKNYFTGDELYAHLSHILADIKKGIAVDGYNRRSRDRKIFVE
;
A
#
# COMPACT_ATOMS: atom_id res chain seq x y z
N MET A 1 1.07 -33.00 -28.84
CA MET A 1 0.76 -31.59 -28.58
C MET A 1 1.51 -30.77 -29.60
N THR A 2 0.84 -30.00 -30.44
CA THR A 2 1.51 -29.22 -31.51
C THR A 2 2.12 -27.95 -30.93
N ARG A 3 3.15 -27.42 -31.63
CA ARG A 3 3.83 -26.16 -31.25
C ARG A 3 2.82 -25.01 -31.13
N GLU A 4 1.86 -24.92 -32.04
CA GLU A 4 0.78 -23.92 -32.00
C GLU A 4 -0.06 -23.96 -30.73
N ILE A 5 -0.41 -25.15 -30.24
CA ILE A 5 -1.18 -25.30 -28.98
C ILE A 5 -0.35 -24.78 -27.81
N LEU A 6 0.92 -25.09 -27.75
CA LEU A 6 1.81 -24.59 -26.68
C LEU A 6 1.99 -23.07 -26.73
N GLU A 7 2.13 -22.51 -27.93
CA GLU A 7 2.23 -21.06 -28.13
C GLU A 7 0.94 -20.35 -27.74
N THR A 8 -0.22 -20.89 -28.12
CA THR A 8 -1.53 -20.35 -27.73
C THR A 8 -1.74 -20.41 -26.22
N MET A 9 -1.45 -21.54 -25.58
CA MET A 9 -1.56 -21.68 -24.12
C MET A 9 -0.64 -20.71 -23.38
N ARG A 10 0.59 -20.55 -23.86
CA ARG A 10 1.53 -19.58 -23.31
C ARG A 10 0.99 -18.16 -23.42
N ASN A 11 0.60 -17.74 -24.62
CA ASN A 11 0.12 -16.38 -24.87
C ASN A 11 -1.14 -16.08 -24.05
N THR A 12 -2.12 -16.98 -24.04
CA THR A 12 -3.35 -16.82 -23.22
C THR A 12 -3.03 -16.67 -21.73
N SER A 13 -2.03 -17.41 -21.24
CA SER A 13 -1.63 -17.32 -19.81
C SER A 13 -1.04 -15.95 -19.45
N PHE A 14 -0.42 -15.25 -20.38
CA PHE A 14 0.08 -13.89 -20.17
C PHE A 14 -0.97 -12.81 -20.48
N ASP A 15 -1.81 -13.04 -21.48
CA ASP A 15 -2.82 -12.07 -21.92
C ASP A 15 -3.91 -11.84 -20.84
N ILE A 16 -4.34 -12.89 -20.14
CA ILE A 16 -5.39 -12.77 -19.10
C ILE A 16 -5.00 -11.81 -17.98
N PRO A 17 -3.85 -11.95 -17.29
CA PRO A 17 -3.42 -10.98 -16.29
C PRO A 17 -3.23 -9.57 -16.87
N TYR A 18 -2.69 -9.48 -18.08
CA TYR A 18 -2.50 -8.18 -18.74
C TYR A 18 -3.83 -7.44 -18.94
N VAL A 19 -4.82 -8.09 -19.54
CA VAL A 19 -6.17 -7.51 -19.74
C VAL A 19 -6.83 -7.16 -18.41
N TYR A 20 -6.65 -7.99 -17.38
CA TYR A 20 -7.24 -7.75 -16.07
C TYR A 20 -6.67 -6.51 -15.37
N TYR A 21 -5.40 -6.20 -15.57
CA TYR A 21 -4.71 -5.09 -14.91
C TYR A 21 -4.37 -3.92 -15.86
N MET A 22 -4.87 -3.92 -17.10
CA MET A 22 -4.52 -2.88 -18.08
C MET A 22 -4.86 -1.46 -17.61
N ASP A 23 -5.98 -1.29 -16.90
CA ASP A 23 -6.43 0.01 -16.38
C ASP A 23 -5.80 0.41 -15.03
N HIS A 24 -4.95 -0.45 -14.47
CA HIS A 24 -4.24 -0.12 -13.23
C HIS A 24 -3.01 0.73 -13.52
N THR A 25 -2.73 1.63 -12.60
CA THR A 25 -1.49 2.42 -12.61
C THR A 25 -0.28 1.58 -12.24
N ASP A 26 0.91 2.13 -12.39
CA ASP A 26 2.13 1.56 -11.87
C ASP A 26 2.06 1.40 -10.34
N GLY A 27 2.68 0.33 -9.82
CA GLY A 27 2.73 0.00 -8.40
C GLY A 27 2.57 -1.49 -8.10
N MET A 28 2.55 -1.79 -6.81
CA MET A 28 2.32 -3.16 -6.31
C MET A 28 0.86 -3.56 -6.53
N ILE A 29 0.63 -4.68 -7.20
CA ILE A 29 -0.70 -5.30 -7.36
C ILE A 29 -0.91 -6.34 -6.24
N VAL A 30 0.03 -7.27 -6.12
CA VAL A 30 0.11 -8.21 -5.00
C VAL A 30 1.39 -7.87 -4.23
N PRO A 31 1.27 -7.45 -2.97
CA PRO A 31 2.44 -7.01 -2.21
C PRO A 31 3.43 -8.16 -2.02
N CYS A 32 4.71 -7.89 -2.27
CA CYS A 32 5.77 -8.79 -1.86
C CYS A 32 5.72 -8.95 -0.34
N SER A 33 5.67 -10.19 0.14
CA SER A 33 5.83 -10.40 1.58
C SER A 33 7.27 -10.05 1.97
N ILE A 34 7.44 -9.18 2.95
CA ILE A 34 8.76 -8.87 3.49
C ILE A 34 8.85 -9.54 4.86
N ARG A 35 9.83 -10.39 5.05
CA ARG A 35 10.12 -11.00 6.35
C ARG A 35 11.47 -10.52 6.85
N VAL A 36 11.45 -9.92 8.03
CA VAL A 36 12.65 -9.43 8.72
C VAL A 36 13.21 -10.54 9.59
N THR A 37 14.50 -10.78 9.49
CA THR A 37 15.28 -11.62 10.39
C THR A 37 16.33 -10.75 11.10
N ASP A 38 17.19 -11.31 11.94
CA ASP A 38 18.19 -10.53 12.69
C ASP A 38 19.18 -9.77 11.77
N LYS A 39 19.46 -10.27 10.57
CA LYS A 39 20.48 -9.68 9.66
C LYS A 39 20.04 -9.62 8.20
N THR A 40 18.86 -10.14 7.86
CA THR A 40 18.41 -10.19 6.48
C THR A 40 16.94 -9.83 6.33
N LEU A 41 16.63 -9.22 5.18
CA LEU A 41 15.28 -9.08 4.65
C LEU A 41 15.06 -10.19 3.63
N ILE A 42 13.97 -10.92 3.74
CA ILE A 42 13.56 -11.91 2.77
C ILE A 42 12.31 -11.37 2.10
N ILE A 43 12.46 -11.00 0.82
CA ILE A 43 11.40 -10.46 -0.02
C ILE A 43 10.79 -11.63 -0.79
N GLY A 44 9.54 -11.95 -0.51
CA GLY A 44 8.84 -13.07 -1.13
C GLY A 44 8.18 -12.70 -2.46
N LYS A 45 7.32 -13.61 -2.92
CA LYS A 45 6.59 -13.47 -4.18
C LYS A 45 5.72 -12.22 -4.21
N GLY A 46 5.57 -11.65 -5.40
CA GLY A 46 4.73 -10.47 -5.62
C GLY A 46 4.40 -10.25 -7.08
N LEU A 47 3.46 -9.37 -7.35
CA LEU A 47 3.08 -8.93 -8.68
C LEU A 47 3.07 -7.40 -8.71
N MET A 48 3.70 -6.82 -9.72
CA MET A 48 3.82 -5.37 -9.91
C MET A 48 3.46 -5.01 -11.34
N LYS A 49 2.93 -3.81 -11.52
CA LYS A 49 2.82 -3.16 -12.83
C LYS A 49 3.82 -2.03 -12.90
N TRP A 50 4.51 -1.93 -14.03
CA TRP A 50 5.44 -0.85 -14.33
C TRP A 50 5.50 -0.58 -15.83
N GLN A 51 5.23 0.66 -16.25
CA GLN A 51 5.21 1.07 -17.66
C GLN A 51 4.44 0.09 -18.55
N ASP A 52 3.19 -0.17 -18.18
CA ASP A 52 2.27 -1.10 -18.86
C ASP A 52 2.72 -2.58 -18.92
N LYS A 53 3.73 -2.96 -18.15
CA LYS A 53 4.22 -4.33 -18.06
C LYS A 53 3.94 -4.93 -16.69
N LEU A 54 3.69 -6.24 -16.66
CA LEU A 54 3.52 -7.00 -15.43
C LEU A 54 4.82 -7.74 -15.09
N TYR A 55 5.32 -7.50 -13.88
CA TYR A 55 6.50 -8.14 -13.32
C TYR A 55 6.08 -9.09 -12.19
N ILE A 56 6.44 -10.36 -12.34
CA ILE A 56 6.06 -11.42 -11.39
C ILE A 56 7.31 -11.91 -10.68
N MET A 57 7.40 -11.66 -9.40
CA MET A 57 8.41 -12.28 -8.56
C MET A 57 7.95 -13.67 -8.12
N THR A 58 8.59 -14.71 -8.62
CA THR A 58 8.26 -16.10 -8.29
C THR A 58 9.21 -16.73 -7.28
N GLN A 59 10.41 -16.17 -7.11
CA GLN A 59 11.42 -16.63 -6.17
C GLN A 59 11.70 -15.58 -5.10
N PRO A 60 11.94 -15.98 -3.85
CA PRO A 60 12.31 -15.04 -2.81
C PRO A 60 13.73 -14.53 -3.01
N VAL A 61 13.93 -13.24 -2.69
CA VAL A 61 15.24 -12.58 -2.67
C VAL A 61 15.63 -12.31 -1.22
N THR A 62 16.89 -12.58 -0.86
CA THR A 62 17.43 -12.34 0.48
C THR A 62 18.49 -11.25 0.42
N ILE A 63 18.32 -10.20 1.21
CA ILE A 63 19.21 -9.04 1.27
C ILE A 63 19.72 -8.87 2.70
N GLY A 64 21.04 -8.77 2.86
CA GLY A 64 21.66 -8.45 4.14
C GLY A 64 21.45 -6.99 4.54
N TYR A 65 21.30 -6.70 5.82
CA TYR A 65 21.28 -5.35 6.34
C TYR A 65 22.07 -5.25 7.65
N TYR A 66 22.46 -4.03 8.00
CA TYR A 66 23.19 -3.73 9.24
C TYR A 66 22.77 -2.34 9.77
N PRO A 67 22.97 -2.06 11.07
CA PRO A 67 22.68 -0.77 11.64
C PRO A 67 23.57 0.33 11.05
N THR A 68 22.93 1.45 10.64
CA THR A 68 23.64 2.60 10.06
C THR A 68 23.18 3.93 10.65
N GLU A 69 22.04 3.91 11.39
CA GLU A 69 21.37 5.12 11.89
C GLU A 69 20.91 6.11 10.79
N GLU A 70 21.14 5.74 9.52
CA GLU A 70 20.73 6.47 8.33
C GLU A 70 19.62 5.72 7.60
N TRP A 71 18.91 6.44 6.73
CA TRP A 71 17.88 5.82 5.91
C TRP A 71 18.48 4.77 4.98
N ARG A 72 17.82 3.62 4.96
CA ARG A 72 18.00 2.58 3.97
C ARG A 72 16.67 2.37 3.27
N VAL A 73 16.68 2.49 1.95
CA VAL A 73 15.49 2.31 1.12
C VAL A 73 15.59 0.97 0.39
N LEU A 74 14.59 0.12 0.62
CA LEU A 74 14.45 -1.12 -0.10
C LEU A 74 13.76 -0.82 -1.43
N LYS A 75 14.47 -1.01 -2.53
CA LYS A 75 14.03 -0.67 -3.89
C LYS A 75 13.91 -1.90 -4.77
N ILE A 76 12.99 -1.84 -5.72
CA ILE A 76 12.95 -2.69 -6.89
C ILE A 76 13.38 -1.83 -8.07
N ARG A 77 14.34 -2.30 -8.86
CA ARG A 77 14.71 -1.76 -10.16
C ARG A 77 14.15 -2.66 -11.25
N PHE A 78 13.47 -2.05 -12.22
CA PHE A 78 12.93 -2.72 -13.38
C PHE A 78 13.99 -2.74 -14.48
N LEU A 79 14.46 -3.95 -14.84
CA LEU A 79 15.53 -4.09 -15.80
C LEU A 79 15.00 -3.97 -17.24
N PRO A 80 15.87 -3.52 -18.19
CA PRO A 80 15.50 -3.49 -19.59
C PRO A 80 15.08 -4.88 -20.07
N GLN A 81 14.09 -4.90 -20.95
CA GLN A 81 13.60 -6.12 -21.57
C GLN A 81 14.74 -6.85 -22.27
N THR A 82 14.92 -8.13 -21.93
CA THR A 82 15.86 -9.01 -22.64
C THR A 82 15.08 -9.92 -23.57
N GLU A 83 15.32 -9.79 -24.87
CA GLU A 83 14.73 -10.67 -25.90
C GLU A 83 15.65 -11.86 -26.15
N SER A 84 15.11 -13.06 -26.02
CA SER A 84 15.67 -14.29 -26.50
C SER A 84 14.89 -14.76 -27.74
N LYS A 85 15.45 -15.67 -28.54
CA LYS A 85 14.76 -16.25 -29.71
C LYS A 85 13.40 -16.87 -29.36
N ASP A 86 13.21 -17.29 -28.10
CA ASP A 86 12.05 -18.08 -27.70
C ASP A 86 11.20 -17.38 -26.60
N PHE A 87 11.69 -16.31 -25.98
CA PHE A 87 10.95 -15.61 -24.91
C PHE A 87 11.45 -14.18 -24.66
N THR A 88 10.55 -13.36 -24.14
CA THR A 88 10.83 -12.04 -23.59
C THR A 88 10.88 -12.14 -22.07
N LEU A 89 11.98 -11.72 -21.48
CA LEU A 89 12.16 -11.71 -20.03
C LEU A 89 11.97 -10.29 -19.50
N PHE A 90 11.07 -10.13 -18.52
CA PHE A 90 10.93 -8.95 -17.68
C PHE A 90 11.53 -9.29 -16.32
N ASP A 91 12.66 -8.72 -15.99
CA ASP A 91 13.37 -9.03 -14.75
C ASP A 91 13.46 -7.82 -13.84
N THR A 92 13.71 -8.07 -12.57
CA THR A 92 13.82 -7.05 -11.53
C THR A 92 15.04 -7.31 -10.67
N ASP A 93 15.70 -6.25 -10.24
CA ASP A 93 16.72 -6.28 -9.20
C ASP A 93 16.18 -5.67 -7.91
N ILE A 94 16.44 -6.31 -6.75
CA ILE A 94 16.01 -5.83 -5.46
C ILE A 94 17.22 -5.58 -4.60
N PHE A 95 17.33 -4.38 -4.06
CA PHE A 95 18.50 -3.95 -3.31
C PHE A 95 18.14 -2.93 -2.23
N LEU A 96 19.05 -2.76 -1.26
CA LEU A 96 19.02 -1.67 -0.29
C LEU A 96 19.91 -0.55 -0.78
N ASP A 97 19.39 0.67 -0.76
CA ASP A 97 20.08 1.87 -1.19
C ASP A 97 20.19 2.89 -0.04
N GLU A 98 21.29 3.65 -0.05
CA GLU A 98 21.50 4.82 0.82
C GLU A 98 20.85 6.07 0.22
N ASP A 99 20.76 6.13 -1.11
CA ASP A 99 20.08 7.19 -1.82
C ASP A 99 18.55 7.05 -1.62
N ILE A 100 17.96 8.03 -0.98
CA ILE A 100 16.49 8.07 -0.75
C ILE A 100 15.69 8.47 -1.99
N GLN A 101 16.37 8.95 -3.04
CA GLN A 101 15.73 9.31 -4.31
C GLN A 101 15.36 8.04 -5.08
N ILE A 102 14.16 8.02 -5.63
CA ILE A 102 13.67 6.94 -6.47
C ILE A 102 13.84 7.37 -7.92
N LYS A 103 14.58 6.59 -8.71
CA LYS A 103 14.81 6.84 -10.13
C LYS A 103 13.62 6.40 -10.97
N ASP A 104 13.61 6.81 -12.24
CA ASP A 104 12.51 6.53 -13.18
C ASP A 104 12.30 5.02 -13.45
N ASP A 105 13.32 4.19 -13.22
CA ASP A 105 13.29 2.74 -13.35
C ASP A 105 13.17 2.02 -11.99
N GLU A 106 12.91 2.75 -10.90
CA GLU A 106 12.88 2.21 -9.54
C GLU A 106 11.51 2.39 -8.88
N MET A 107 11.22 1.52 -7.93
CA MET A 107 10.07 1.62 -7.04
C MET A 107 10.49 1.28 -5.62
N GLU A 108 10.06 2.11 -4.66
CA GLU A 108 10.26 1.82 -3.24
C GLU A 108 9.25 0.76 -2.76
N ILE A 109 9.74 -0.22 -2.00
CA ILE A 109 8.91 -1.22 -1.33
C ILE A 109 8.99 -1.15 0.19
N GLY A 110 9.83 -0.27 0.72
CA GLY A 110 9.94 0.05 2.14
C GLY A 110 11.23 0.78 2.47
N ARG A 111 11.29 1.35 3.65
CA ARG A 111 12.49 2.02 4.18
C ARG A 111 12.60 1.87 5.68
N PHE A 112 13.79 2.06 6.21
CA PHE A 112 14.02 2.03 7.66
C PHE A 112 15.29 2.78 8.05
N LYS A 113 15.37 3.18 9.33
CA LYS A 113 16.60 3.48 10.05
C LYS A 113 16.78 2.43 11.14
N LEU A 114 17.99 1.98 11.37
CA LEU A 114 18.27 0.98 12.40
C LEU A 114 19.37 1.49 13.33
N LYS A 115 19.05 1.58 14.62
CA LYS A 115 20.01 1.94 15.66
C LYS A 115 21.00 0.82 15.93
N ALA A 116 22.20 1.19 16.34
CA ALA A 116 23.19 0.22 16.80
C ALA A 116 22.62 -0.62 17.97
N GLY A 117 22.71 -1.93 17.86
CA GLY A 117 22.21 -2.87 18.89
C GLY A 117 20.70 -3.14 18.84
N SER A 118 19.94 -2.45 18.03
CA SER A 118 18.51 -2.69 17.85
C SER A 118 18.23 -3.78 16.80
N ARG A 119 16.99 -4.25 16.78
CA ARG A 119 16.47 -5.19 15.77
C ARG A 119 15.40 -4.51 14.92
N LEU A 120 15.53 -4.64 13.61
CA LEU A 120 14.48 -4.21 12.70
C LEU A 120 13.25 -5.10 12.88
N ARG A 121 12.07 -4.50 12.89
CA ARG A 121 10.78 -5.19 12.98
C ARG A 121 9.80 -4.75 11.91
N GLN A 122 8.83 -5.60 11.62
CA GLN A 122 7.75 -5.36 10.65
C GLN A 122 6.36 -5.57 11.26
N ASN A 123 6.29 -5.96 12.53
CA ASN A 123 5.06 -6.07 13.28
C ASN A 123 4.79 -4.74 13.97
N TYR A 124 3.73 -4.06 13.54
CA TYR A 124 3.32 -2.78 14.10
C TYR A 124 2.41 -2.99 15.29
N VAL A 125 2.69 -2.26 16.38
CA VAL A 125 1.91 -2.33 17.63
C VAL A 125 0.59 -1.56 17.46
N ASP A 126 0.65 -0.39 16.81
CA ASP A 126 -0.50 0.47 16.53
C ASP A 126 -0.33 1.18 15.18
N PHE A 127 -1.27 2.05 14.83
CA PHE A 127 -1.26 2.79 13.57
C PHE A 127 -0.08 3.77 13.49
N HIS A 128 0.31 4.40 14.58
CA HIS A 128 1.42 5.36 14.61
C HIS A 128 2.77 4.68 14.43
N ASP A 129 2.88 3.42 14.82
CA ASP A 129 4.09 2.62 14.69
C ASP A 129 4.53 2.39 13.23
N LEU A 130 3.60 2.50 12.26
CA LEU A 130 3.90 2.49 10.82
C LEU A 130 4.85 3.63 10.40
N ASN A 131 4.88 4.75 11.15
CA ASN A 131 5.72 5.92 10.88
C ASN A 131 6.80 6.13 11.95
N THR A 132 7.15 5.11 12.71
CA THR A 132 8.26 5.17 13.65
C THR A 132 9.57 5.38 12.89
N GLU A 133 10.37 6.35 13.30
CA GLU A 133 11.60 6.74 12.59
C GLU A 133 12.63 5.62 12.60
N PHE A 134 12.78 4.91 13.74
CA PHE A 134 13.81 3.91 13.93
C PHE A 134 13.23 2.52 14.17
N ASP A 135 14.01 1.51 13.80
CA ASP A 135 13.85 0.10 14.16
C ASP A 135 12.56 -0.56 13.61
N THR A 136 11.83 0.14 12.72
CA THR A 136 10.61 -0.35 12.09
C THR A 136 10.67 -0.21 10.58
N LEU A 137 10.24 -1.24 9.85
CA LEU A 137 10.12 -1.16 8.39
C LEU A 137 8.93 -0.28 8.00
N ASN A 138 9.19 0.89 7.45
CA ASN A 138 8.18 1.83 6.99
C ASN A 138 7.78 1.51 5.54
N VAL A 139 6.47 1.37 5.28
CA VAL A 139 5.89 1.06 3.97
C VAL A 139 4.92 2.13 3.46
N ILE A 140 4.95 3.32 4.07
CA ILE A 140 4.01 4.42 3.77
C ILE A 140 4.18 4.91 2.34
N LEU A 141 5.41 4.96 1.85
CA LEU A 141 5.74 5.46 0.51
C LEU A 141 5.69 4.38 -0.58
N THR A 142 5.45 3.12 -0.22
CA THR A 142 5.29 2.04 -1.21
C THR A 142 4.06 2.30 -2.06
N PRO A 143 4.18 2.49 -3.39
CA PRO A 143 3.04 2.73 -4.25
C PRO A 143 2.30 1.42 -4.54
N PHE A 144 0.98 1.46 -4.45
CA PHE A 144 0.11 0.37 -4.85
C PHE A 144 -0.66 0.74 -6.12
N ALA A 145 -0.77 -0.22 -7.02
CA ALA A 145 -1.53 -0.06 -8.25
C ALA A 145 -3.01 0.15 -7.94
N GLY A 146 -3.62 1.13 -8.58
CA GLY A 146 -5.04 1.43 -8.46
C GLY A 146 -5.62 1.83 -9.80
N ILE A 147 -6.94 1.81 -9.93
CA ILE A 147 -7.63 2.28 -11.14
C ILE A 147 -7.62 3.81 -11.14
N GLY A 148 -7.11 4.41 -12.21
CA GLY A 148 -7.04 5.86 -12.41
C GLY A 148 -5.94 6.58 -11.62
N SER A 149 -5.53 6.09 -10.45
CA SER A 149 -4.41 6.66 -9.67
C SER A 149 -3.80 5.63 -8.72
N PRO A 150 -2.48 5.69 -8.45
CA PRO A 150 -1.84 4.82 -7.47
C PRO A 150 -2.41 5.08 -6.07
N THR A 151 -2.51 4.04 -5.25
CA THR A 151 -3.06 4.11 -3.90
C THR A 151 -2.01 3.75 -2.85
N ILE A 152 -2.40 3.77 -1.57
CA ILE A 152 -1.52 3.44 -0.44
C ILE A 152 -1.59 1.96 -0.06
N SER A 153 -0.61 1.51 0.71
CA SER A 153 -0.54 0.14 1.18
C SER A 153 -1.82 -0.33 1.90
N PRO A 154 -2.33 -1.53 1.57
CA PRO A 154 -3.43 -2.14 2.33
C PRO A 154 -3.13 -2.31 3.82
N GLN A 155 -1.86 -2.39 4.21
CA GLN A 155 -1.48 -2.45 5.61
C GLN A 155 -1.89 -1.18 6.35
N ILE A 156 -1.74 0.00 5.73
CA ILE A 156 -2.12 1.28 6.31
C ILE A 156 -3.63 1.32 6.58
N THR A 157 -4.44 1.05 5.55
CA THR A 157 -5.91 1.11 5.67
C THR A 157 -6.46 0.07 6.64
N ARG A 158 -5.88 -1.13 6.68
CA ARG A 158 -6.28 -2.18 7.62
C ARG A 158 -5.88 -1.88 9.06
N HIS A 159 -4.68 -1.34 9.31
CA HIS A 159 -4.28 -0.93 10.66
C HIS A 159 -5.16 0.21 11.17
N PHE A 160 -5.38 1.23 10.34
CA PHE A 160 -6.33 2.29 10.64
C PHE A 160 -7.71 1.73 11.03
N ALA A 161 -8.27 0.86 10.18
CA ALA A 161 -9.60 0.33 10.38
C ALA A 161 -9.73 -0.52 11.65
N ARG A 162 -8.76 -1.40 11.91
CA ARG A 162 -8.76 -2.24 13.12
C ARG A 162 -8.70 -1.42 14.40
N GLU A 163 -7.91 -0.36 14.41
CA GLU A 163 -7.73 0.49 15.58
C GLU A 163 -8.91 1.47 15.78
N ALA A 164 -9.50 1.94 14.68
CA ALA A 164 -10.67 2.83 14.73
C ALA A 164 -11.96 2.10 15.10
N TYR A 165 -12.16 0.87 14.62
CA TYR A 165 -13.41 0.12 14.71
C TYR A 165 -14.05 0.11 16.11
N PRO A 166 -13.33 -0.16 17.23
CA PRO A 166 -13.91 -0.18 18.55
C PRO A 166 -14.50 1.17 19.00
N HIS A 167 -14.10 2.26 18.38
CA HIS A 167 -14.46 3.64 18.77
C HIS A 167 -15.54 4.27 17.88
N THR A 168 -16.08 3.53 16.88
CA THR A 168 -17.00 4.09 15.88
C THR A 168 -18.48 3.80 16.13
N ILE A 169 -18.82 3.35 17.33
CA ILE A 169 -20.22 3.13 17.72
C ILE A 169 -20.97 4.46 17.64
N GLY A 170 -22.03 4.50 16.82
CA GLY A 170 -22.80 5.73 16.58
C GLY A 170 -22.19 6.66 15.53
N MET A 171 -21.16 6.25 14.81
CA MET A 171 -20.52 6.99 13.72
C MET A 171 -20.70 6.27 12.37
N PRO A 172 -21.90 6.28 11.76
CA PRO A 172 -22.19 5.46 10.57
C PRO A 172 -21.33 5.81 9.36
N PHE A 173 -20.90 7.07 9.23
CA PHE A 173 -20.01 7.49 8.15
C PHE A 173 -18.62 6.84 8.27
N ASP A 174 -18.05 6.87 9.46
CA ASP A 174 -16.74 6.24 9.73
C ASP A 174 -16.84 4.72 9.60
N ASN A 175 -17.90 4.11 10.13
CA ASN A 175 -18.13 2.66 10.01
C ASN A 175 -18.18 2.19 8.56
N GLY A 176 -18.79 2.93 7.65
CA GLY A 176 -18.83 2.58 6.21
C GLY A 176 -17.43 2.44 5.61
N PHE A 177 -16.56 3.41 5.85
CA PHE A 177 -15.18 3.39 5.39
C PHE A 177 -14.36 2.29 6.07
N ILE A 178 -14.48 2.15 7.39
CA ILE A 178 -13.75 1.15 8.18
C ILE A 178 -14.12 -0.27 7.74
N CYS A 179 -15.40 -0.58 7.57
CA CYS A 179 -15.84 -1.89 7.09
C CYS A 179 -15.28 -2.18 5.69
N THR A 180 -15.24 -1.18 4.80
CA THR A 180 -14.61 -1.33 3.48
C THR A 180 -13.13 -1.66 3.61
N CYS A 181 -12.38 -0.96 4.46
CA CYS A 181 -10.96 -1.21 4.68
C CYS A 181 -10.69 -2.60 5.29
N MET A 182 -11.55 -3.08 6.19
CA MET A 182 -11.41 -4.40 6.83
C MET A 182 -11.74 -5.55 5.87
N ASN A 183 -12.74 -5.37 5.02
CA ASN A 183 -13.22 -6.41 4.10
C ASN A 183 -12.44 -6.44 2.77
N SER A 184 -11.62 -5.44 2.48
CA SER A 184 -10.90 -5.36 1.22
C SER A 184 -9.72 -6.34 1.20
N GLU A 185 -9.72 -7.27 0.26
CA GLU A 185 -8.57 -8.13 -0.06
C GLU A 185 -7.53 -7.39 -0.91
N ARG A 186 -7.94 -6.33 -1.60
CA ARG A 186 -7.14 -5.50 -2.48
C ARG A 186 -6.91 -4.11 -1.87
N PRO A 187 -5.98 -3.31 -2.40
CA PRO A 187 -5.83 -1.93 -2.00
C PRO A 187 -7.15 -1.16 -2.17
N VAL A 188 -7.50 -0.37 -1.17
CA VAL A 188 -8.66 0.54 -1.25
C VAL A 188 -8.34 1.63 -2.28
N SER A 189 -9.29 2.00 -3.13
CA SER A 189 -9.07 3.02 -4.15
C SER A 189 -8.67 4.36 -3.52
N ARG A 190 -7.72 5.04 -4.15
CA ARG A 190 -7.32 6.39 -3.70
C ARG A 190 -8.49 7.36 -3.67
N GLU A 191 -9.41 7.26 -4.62
CA GLU A 191 -10.60 8.10 -4.68
C GLU A 191 -11.43 7.95 -3.40
N LEU A 192 -11.74 6.72 -2.98
CA LEU A 192 -12.51 6.47 -1.76
C LEU A 192 -11.80 7.02 -0.52
N ILE A 193 -10.50 6.79 -0.38
CA ILE A 193 -9.70 7.32 0.73
C ILE A 193 -9.72 8.85 0.73
N THR A 194 -9.52 9.47 -0.44
CA THR A 194 -9.55 10.91 -0.61
C THR A 194 -10.91 11.50 -0.26
N CYS A 195 -12.00 10.90 -0.75
CA CYS A 195 -13.36 11.33 -0.42
C CYS A 195 -13.64 11.24 1.08
N TYR A 196 -13.23 10.16 1.72
CA TYR A 196 -13.37 9.99 3.16
C TYR A 196 -12.60 11.06 3.95
N VAL A 197 -11.31 11.25 3.64
CA VAL A 197 -10.44 12.23 4.30
C VAL A 197 -10.98 13.65 4.12
N LYS A 198 -11.38 14.02 2.89
CA LYS A 198 -11.97 15.34 2.59
C LYS A 198 -13.25 15.59 3.38
N ALA A 199 -14.15 14.62 3.40
CA ALA A 199 -15.40 14.76 4.12
C ALA A 199 -15.21 14.82 5.64
N ARG A 200 -14.27 14.04 6.17
CA ARG A 200 -13.97 13.95 7.60
C ARG A 200 -13.29 15.21 8.14
N LEU A 201 -12.40 15.81 7.36
CA LEU A 201 -11.57 16.95 7.75
C LEU A 201 -11.98 18.26 7.05
N ALA A 202 -13.07 18.28 6.29
CA ALA A 202 -13.56 19.43 5.53
C ALA A 202 -12.48 20.04 4.58
N LEU A 203 -11.65 19.20 3.96
CA LEU A 203 -10.56 19.64 3.09
C LEU A 203 -11.05 19.94 1.67
N LYS A 204 -10.46 20.97 1.04
CA LYS A 204 -10.76 21.36 -0.36
C LYS A 204 -9.78 20.76 -1.36
N LYS A 205 -8.59 20.34 -0.92
CA LYS A 205 -7.55 19.75 -1.79
C LYS A 205 -8.06 18.46 -2.44
N ASN A 206 -7.75 18.26 -3.73
CA ASN A 206 -8.24 17.10 -4.48
C ASN A 206 -7.23 15.97 -4.64
N TYR A 207 -5.96 16.24 -4.43
CA TYR A 207 -4.88 15.27 -4.51
C TYR A 207 -4.04 15.30 -3.24
N PHE A 208 -3.71 14.14 -2.73
CA PHE A 208 -2.84 13.95 -1.56
C PHE A 208 -1.75 12.96 -1.93
N THR A 209 -0.56 13.12 -1.41
CA THR A 209 0.50 12.11 -1.49
C THR A 209 0.21 10.94 -0.54
N GLY A 210 1.01 9.86 -0.57
CA GLY A 210 0.80 8.71 0.33
C GLY A 210 1.01 9.07 1.80
N ASP A 211 2.05 9.85 2.08
CA ASP A 211 2.37 10.36 3.42
C ASP A 211 1.31 11.37 3.94
N GLU A 212 0.78 12.24 3.07
CA GLU A 212 -0.34 13.12 3.43
C GLU A 212 -1.59 12.33 3.79
N LEU A 213 -1.94 11.29 3.01
CA LEU A 213 -3.07 10.42 3.34
C LEU A 213 -2.86 9.71 4.68
N TYR A 214 -1.67 9.20 4.93
CA TYR A 214 -1.33 8.60 6.21
C TYR A 214 -1.47 9.60 7.38
N ALA A 215 -0.93 10.82 7.23
CA ALA A 215 -1.03 11.87 8.24
C ALA A 215 -2.49 12.27 8.52
N HIS A 216 -3.31 12.39 7.48
CA HIS A 216 -4.74 12.68 7.63
C HIS A 216 -5.50 11.52 8.32
N LEU A 217 -5.21 10.28 7.97
CA LEU A 217 -5.79 9.11 8.65
C LEU A 217 -5.37 9.06 10.12
N SER A 218 -4.12 9.42 10.47
CA SER A 218 -3.66 9.53 11.85
C SER A 218 -4.45 10.57 12.64
N HIS A 219 -4.70 11.73 12.02
CA HIS A 219 -5.53 12.78 12.65
C HIS A 219 -6.97 12.29 12.87
N ILE A 220 -7.59 11.71 11.84
CA ILE A 220 -8.94 11.15 11.91
C ILE A 220 -9.03 10.07 12.99
N LEU A 221 -8.05 9.18 13.10
CA LEU A 221 -8.00 8.16 14.13
C LEU A 221 -8.00 8.77 15.54
N ALA A 222 -7.21 9.82 15.74
CA ALA A 222 -7.19 10.54 17.02
C ALA A 222 -8.55 11.18 17.35
N ASP A 223 -9.24 11.73 16.35
CA ASP A 223 -10.59 12.29 16.50
C ASP A 223 -11.62 11.21 16.84
N ILE A 224 -11.60 10.09 16.14
CA ILE A 224 -12.48 8.94 16.40
C ILE A 224 -12.30 8.44 17.84
N LYS A 225 -11.07 8.29 18.31
CA LYS A 225 -10.76 7.87 19.68
C LYS A 225 -11.28 8.85 20.73
N LYS A 226 -11.38 10.14 20.40
CA LYS A 226 -11.98 11.18 21.25
C LYS A 226 -13.51 11.26 21.14
N GLY A 227 -14.14 10.45 20.31
CA GLY A 227 -15.58 10.48 20.08
C GLY A 227 -16.04 11.67 19.21
N ILE A 228 -15.12 12.32 18.47
CA ILE A 228 -15.45 13.45 17.60
C ILE A 228 -16.04 12.91 16.30
N ALA A 229 -17.34 13.13 16.09
CA ALA A 229 -18.04 12.79 14.86
C ALA A 229 -18.02 13.94 13.84
N VAL A 230 -18.36 13.64 12.57
CA VAL A 230 -18.51 14.66 11.52
C VAL A 230 -19.71 15.54 11.82
N ASP A 231 -19.53 16.84 11.96
CA ASP A 231 -20.56 17.82 12.37
C ASP A 231 -21.85 17.80 11.53
N GLY A 232 -21.77 17.43 10.26
CA GLY A 232 -22.92 17.38 9.36
C GLY A 232 -23.93 16.26 9.64
N TYR A 233 -23.54 15.19 10.29
CA TYR A 233 -24.42 14.05 10.59
C TYR A 233 -25.26 14.26 11.86
N ASN A 234 -24.73 14.97 12.83
CA ASN A 234 -25.45 15.26 14.09
C ASN A 234 -26.55 16.34 13.95
N ARG A 235 -26.49 17.24 12.97
CA ARG A 235 -27.52 18.25 12.73
C ARG A 235 -28.83 17.65 12.21
N ARG A 236 -28.77 16.59 11.37
CA ARG A 236 -29.98 15.96 10.81
C ARG A 236 -30.72 15.05 11.78
N SER A 237 -30.07 14.53 12.82
CA SER A 237 -30.72 13.66 13.80
C SER A 237 -31.41 14.45 14.93
N ARG A 238 -31.03 15.73 15.17
CA ARG A 238 -31.66 16.57 16.19
C ARG A 238 -32.97 17.25 15.75
N ASP A 239 -33.21 17.36 14.44
CA ASP A 239 -34.39 18.07 13.90
C ASP A 239 -35.56 17.14 13.51
N ARG A 240 -35.46 15.83 13.72
CA ARG A 240 -36.62 14.94 13.63
C ARG A 240 -37.40 14.89 14.93
N LYS A 241 -38.11 15.97 15.25
CA LYS A 241 -39.25 15.87 16.12
C LYS A 241 -40.36 15.12 15.37
N ILE A 242 -40.57 13.86 15.74
CA ILE A 242 -41.75 13.13 15.30
C ILE A 242 -42.93 13.73 16.05
N PHE A 243 -43.77 14.53 15.39
CA PHE A 243 -45.08 14.87 15.87
C PHE A 243 -45.96 13.62 15.63
N VAL A 244 -46.33 12.94 16.68
CA VAL A 244 -47.41 11.94 16.66
C VAL A 244 -48.68 12.71 17.05
N GLU A 245 -49.60 12.84 16.10
CA GLU A 245 -50.99 13.20 16.38
C GLU A 245 -51.72 11.96 16.88
#